data_4daba6b4b521895dc8babd4b3617ed85
#
_entry.id   4daba6b4b521895dc8babd4b3617ed85
#
_cell.length_a   1.000
_cell.length_b   1.000
_cell.length_c   1.000
_cell.angle_alpha   90.00
_cell.angle_beta   90.00
_cell.angle_gamma   90.00
#
_symmetry.space_group_name_H-M   'P 1'
#
loop_
_entity.id
_entity.type
_entity.pdbx_description
1 polymer ?
#
loop_
_entity_poly.entity_id
_entity_poly.type
_entity_poly.pdbx_seq_one_letter_code
_entity_poly.pdbx_strand_id
1 'polypeptide(L)'
;MNRVPFTVKLYGGLGECQGLLLDEGEHLTLEFQIVDSVAGVLKSGVRQVRIPLKDLASVTLTKGWLGTTWMGATVVLQAARIETLKDVPGMSQGRVELSVARKDRDAAERFVADLHQEEKPDD
;
A
#
# COMPACT_ATOMS: atom_id res chain seq x y z
N MET A 1 9.37 -14.08 1.98
CA MET A 1 8.12 -13.30 1.94
C MET A 1 8.45 -11.82 1.76
N ASN A 2 7.85 -11.21 0.78
CA ASN A 2 8.08 -9.79 0.51
C ASN A 2 7.20 -8.93 1.40
N ARG A 3 7.79 -7.91 2.00
CA ARG A 3 7.06 -6.95 2.82
C ARG A 3 7.58 -5.54 2.55
N VAL A 4 6.68 -4.58 2.59
CA VAL A 4 7.03 -3.18 2.32
C VAL A 4 6.36 -2.30 3.36
N PRO A 5 7.12 -1.54 4.16
CA PRO A 5 6.52 -0.55 5.06
C PRO A 5 5.91 0.58 4.25
N PHE A 6 4.75 1.06 4.69
CA PHE A 6 4.08 2.16 4.01
C PHE A 6 3.42 3.09 5.00
N THR A 7 3.06 4.28 4.50
CA THR A 7 2.23 5.22 5.26
C THR A 7 1.16 5.78 4.35
N VAL A 8 0.04 6.19 4.96
CA VAL A 8 -1.04 6.91 4.27
C VAL A 8 -1.44 8.09 5.15
N LYS A 9 -1.41 9.29 4.60
CA LYS A 9 -1.85 10.47 5.35
C LYS A 9 -3.36 10.52 5.35
N LEU A 10 -3.92 10.79 6.52
CA LEU A 10 -5.37 10.82 6.75
C LEU A 10 -5.78 12.17 7.30
N TYR A 11 -7.05 12.53 7.06
CA TYR A 11 -7.65 13.73 7.66
C TYR A 11 -6.83 14.99 7.42
N GLY A 12 -6.36 15.19 6.18
CA GLY A 12 -5.60 16.38 5.85
C GLY A 12 -4.25 16.50 6.56
N GLY A 13 -3.69 15.37 6.98
CA GLY A 13 -2.41 15.34 7.69
C GLY A 13 -2.53 15.28 9.19
N LEU A 14 -3.74 15.24 9.74
CA LEU A 14 -3.94 15.13 11.20
C LEU A 14 -3.78 13.71 11.70
N GLY A 15 -3.85 12.72 10.82
CA GLY A 15 -3.64 11.33 11.16
C GLY A 15 -2.77 10.66 10.13
N GLU A 16 -2.21 9.53 10.50
CA GLU A 16 -1.37 8.75 9.60
C GLU A 16 -1.62 7.27 9.83
N CYS A 17 -1.80 6.55 8.73
CA CYS A 17 -1.84 5.10 8.75
C CYS A 17 -0.42 4.61 8.53
N GLN A 18 0.10 3.80 9.43
CA GLN A 18 1.44 3.22 9.32
C GLN A 18 1.31 1.71 9.27
N GLY A 19 1.92 1.08 8.29
CA GLY A 19 1.76 -0.35 8.18
C GLY A 19 2.76 -1.06 7.29
N LEU A 20 2.44 -2.32 7.05
CA LEU A 20 3.22 -3.20 6.22
C LEU A 20 2.31 -3.80 5.14
N LEU A 21 2.83 -3.83 3.93
CA LEU A 21 2.18 -4.50 2.81
C LEU A 21 2.87 -5.85 2.65
N LEU A 22 2.10 -6.92 2.71
CA LEU A 22 2.62 -8.28 2.68
C LEU A 22 2.07 -9.03 1.48
N ASP A 23 2.97 -9.75 0.79
CA ASP A 23 2.58 -10.64 -0.29
C ASP A 23 2.44 -12.05 0.28
N GLU A 24 1.22 -12.56 0.33
CA GLU A 24 0.94 -13.87 0.88
C GLU A 24 0.55 -14.88 -0.21
N GLY A 25 0.95 -14.62 -1.45
CA GLY A 25 0.71 -15.52 -2.57
C GLY A 25 -0.56 -15.18 -3.31
N GLU A 26 -1.70 -15.65 -2.84
CA GLU A 26 -2.97 -15.43 -3.51
C GLU A 26 -3.65 -14.13 -3.11
N HIS A 27 -3.16 -13.48 -2.06
CA HIS A 27 -3.72 -12.22 -1.62
C HIS A 27 -2.64 -11.33 -1.01
N LEU A 28 -2.95 -10.05 -0.96
CA LEU A 28 -2.15 -9.06 -0.25
C LEU A 28 -2.75 -8.84 1.12
N THR A 29 -1.89 -8.68 2.11
CA THR A 29 -2.34 -8.29 3.45
C THR A 29 -1.76 -6.93 3.77
N LEU A 30 -2.64 -6.02 4.19
CA LEU A 30 -2.22 -4.74 4.74
C LEU A 30 -2.40 -4.81 6.24
N GLU A 31 -1.29 -4.71 6.97
CA GLU A 31 -1.31 -4.70 8.42
C GLU A 31 -0.94 -3.30 8.86
N PHE A 32 -1.80 -2.64 9.63
CA PHE A 32 -1.58 -1.21 9.89
C PHE A 32 -2.13 -0.76 11.24
N GLN A 33 -1.67 0.41 11.67
CA GLN A 33 -2.15 1.14 12.83
C GLN A 33 -2.39 2.58 12.40
N ILE A 34 -3.34 3.23 13.08
CA ILE A 34 -3.63 4.65 12.85
C ILE A 34 -3.05 5.44 14.01
N VAL A 35 -2.24 6.46 13.68
CA VAL A 35 -1.54 7.30 14.64
C VAL A 35 -1.99 8.74 14.45
N ASP A 36 -2.16 9.46 15.55
CA ASP A 36 -2.43 10.89 15.50
C ASP A 36 -1.12 11.62 15.20
N SER A 37 -1.07 12.31 14.08
CA SER A 37 0.15 12.99 13.64
C SER A 37 0.53 14.17 14.53
N VAL A 38 -0.45 14.80 15.17
CA VAL A 38 -0.21 15.97 15.99
C VAL A 38 0.32 15.59 17.37
N ALA A 39 -0.33 14.61 18.00
CA ALA A 39 0.04 14.19 19.36
C ALA A 39 0.96 12.99 19.39
N GLY A 40 1.13 12.31 18.27
CA GLY A 40 1.92 11.08 18.22
C GLY A 40 1.27 9.92 18.97
N VAL A 41 -0.01 10.00 19.23
CA VAL A 41 -0.73 9.01 20.03
C VAL A 41 -1.34 7.96 19.12
N LEU A 42 -1.21 6.69 19.52
CA LEU A 42 -1.80 5.58 18.79
C LEU A 42 -3.31 5.61 18.95
N LYS A 43 -4.05 5.70 17.83
CA LYS A 43 -5.52 5.76 17.86
C LYS A 43 -6.19 4.42 17.67
N SER A 44 -5.48 3.44 17.14
CA SER A 44 -6.07 2.12 16.94
C SER A 44 -5.06 1.05 17.24
N GLY A 45 -5.55 -0.16 17.53
CA GLY A 45 -4.68 -1.32 17.57
C GLY A 45 -4.31 -1.74 16.15
N VAL A 46 -3.52 -2.79 16.06
CA VAL A 46 -3.12 -3.34 14.77
C VAL A 46 -4.33 -3.93 14.07
N ARG A 47 -4.52 -3.58 12.80
CA ARG A 47 -5.59 -4.11 11.97
C ARG A 47 -4.98 -4.77 10.74
N GLN A 48 -5.71 -5.72 10.18
CA GLN A 48 -5.31 -6.40 8.96
C GLN A 48 -6.47 -6.38 7.97
N VAL A 49 -6.13 -6.11 6.71
CA VAL A 49 -7.07 -6.22 5.60
C VAL A 49 -6.45 -7.15 4.58
N ARG A 50 -7.15 -8.20 4.21
CA ARG A 50 -6.70 -9.13 3.18
C ARG A 50 -7.43 -8.85 1.88
N ILE A 51 -6.68 -8.74 0.81
CA ILE A 51 -7.22 -8.42 -0.50
C ILE A 51 -6.82 -9.52 -1.48
N PRO A 52 -7.77 -10.32 -1.97
CA PRO A 52 -7.43 -11.33 -2.99
C PRO A 52 -6.86 -10.65 -4.23
N LEU A 53 -5.78 -11.18 -4.77
CA LEU A 53 -5.15 -10.59 -5.96
C LEU A 53 -6.11 -10.52 -7.13
N LYS A 54 -7.01 -11.48 -7.25
CA LYS A 54 -8.00 -11.49 -8.32
C LYS A 54 -8.96 -10.30 -8.26
N ASP A 55 -9.09 -9.66 -7.09
CA ASP A 55 -9.97 -8.52 -6.90
C ASP A 55 -9.27 -7.19 -7.15
N LEU A 56 -7.97 -7.22 -7.47
CA LEU A 56 -7.21 -6.04 -7.81
C LEU A 56 -7.09 -5.89 -9.32
N ALA A 57 -7.43 -4.71 -9.83
CA ALA A 57 -7.26 -4.41 -11.24
C ALA A 57 -5.79 -4.15 -11.55
N SER A 58 -5.08 -3.48 -10.64
CA SER A 58 -3.66 -3.21 -10.85
C SER A 58 -2.95 -2.92 -9.54
N VAL A 59 -1.66 -3.20 -9.53
CA VAL A 59 -0.72 -2.80 -8.49
C VAL A 59 0.45 -2.18 -9.21
N THR A 60 0.67 -0.88 -9.00
CA THR A 60 1.71 -0.16 -9.72
C THR A 60 2.59 0.61 -8.77
N LEU A 61 3.81 0.88 -9.19
CA LEU A 61 4.76 1.68 -8.45
C LEU A 61 5.00 2.98 -9.20
N THR A 62 4.79 4.11 -8.52
CA THR A 62 5.11 5.42 -9.07
C THR A 62 6.28 6.00 -8.30
N LYS A 63 7.34 6.36 -9.00
CA LYS A 63 8.47 7.03 -8.36
C LYS A 63 8.16 8.51 -8.27
N GLY A 64 8.87 9.20 -7.39
CA GLY A 64 8.63 10.61 -7.15
C GLY A 64 8.55 11.43 -8.42
N TRP A 65 7.88 12.57 -8.33
CA TRP A 65 7.63 13.44 -9.45
C TRP A 65 8.93 13.87 -10.12
N LEU A 66 8.92 13.90 -11.45
CA LEU A 66 10.10 14.23 -12.26
C LEU A 66 11.28 13.28 -12.04
N GLY A 67 11.01 12.05 -11.64
CA GLY A 67 12.08 11.07 -11.44
C GLY A 67 13.01 11.41 -10.29
N THR A 68 12.53 12.22 -9.33
CA THR A 68 13.34 12.60 -8.17
C THR A 68 13.58 11.38 -7.29
N THR A 69 14.81 10.86 -7.35
CA THR A 69 15.16 9.64 -6.64
C THR A 69 15.37 9.86 -5.14
N TRP A 70 15.45 11.11 -4.71
CA TRP A 70 15.59 11.44 -3.30
C TRP A 70 14.27 11.33 -2.52
N MET A 71 13.15 11.32 -3.23
CA MET A 71 11.85 11.06 -2.62
C MET A 71 11.54 9.58 -2.68
N GLY A 72 10.66 9.12 -1.80
CA GLY A 72 10.26 7.71 -1.81
C GLY A 72 9.45 7.36 -3.05
N ALA A 73 8.71 6.29 -2.96
CA ALA A 73 7.85 5.84 -4.05
C ALA A 73 6.43 5.72 -3.52
N THR A 74 5.49 5.53 -4.43
CA THR A 74 4.09 5.30 -4.08
C THR A 74 3.64 4.00 -4.73
N VAL A 75 3.11 3.09 -3.93
CA VAL A 75 2.47 1.88 -4.44
C VAL A 75 0.98 2.17 -4.55
N VAL A 76 0.44 2.03 -5.75
CA VAL A 76 -0.97 2.31 -6.01
C VAL A 76 -1.71 1.01 -6.19
N LEU A 77 -2.71 0.78 -5.35
CA LEU A 77 -3.61 -0.37 -5.46
C LEU A 77 -4.91 0.12 -6.09
N GLN A 78 -5.29 -0.48 -7.20
CA GLN A 78 -6.55 -0.17 -7.87
C GLN A 78 -7.42 -1.41 -7.84
N ALA A 79 -8.58 -1.31 -7.21
CA ALA A 79 -9.50 -2.42 -7.10
C ALA A 79 -10.33 -2.58 -8.37
N ALA A 80 -10.73 -3.81 -8.64
CA ALA A 80 -11.66 -4.08 -9.73
C ALA A 80 -13.07 -3.59 -9.38
N ARG A 81 -13.38 -3.57 -8.09
CA ARG A 81 -14.66 -3.06 -7.58
C ARG A 81 -14.41 -2.12 -6.41
N ILE A 82 -15.25 -1.10 -6.28
CA ILE A 82 -15.07 -0.06 -5.27
C ILE A 82 -15.00 -0.64 -3.85
N GLU A 83 -15.82 -1.62 -3.53
CA GLU A 83 -15.90 -2.15 -2.17
C GLU A 83 -14.71 -3.03 -1.78
N THR A 84 -13.87 -3.42 -2.72
CA THR A 84 -12.73 -4.28 -2.42
C THR A 84 -11.76 -3.67 -1.42
N LEU A 85 -11.56 -2.36 -1.49
CA LEU A 85 -10.61 -1.65 -0.62
C LEU A 85 -11.30 -0.83 0.46
N LYS A 86 -12.59 -1.07 0.71
CA LYS A 86 -13.37 -0.22 1.60
C LYS A 86 -12.82 -0.12 3.02
N ASP A 87 -12.15 -1.15 3.49
CA ASP A 87 -11.60 -1.16 4.85
C ASP A 87 -10.19 -0.62 4.95
N VAL A 88 -9.61 -0.21 3.83
CA VAL A 88 -8.26 0.37 3.80
C VAL A 88 -8.36 1.87 4.03
N PRO A 89 -7.68 2.42 5.06
CA PRO A 89 -7.70 3.87 5.28
C PRO A 89 -7.15 4.62 4.08
N GLY A 90 -7.76 5.76 3.76
CA GLY A 90 -7.31 6.59 2.66
C GLY A 90 -7.79 6.16 1.28
N MET A 91 -8.62 5.12 1.23
CA MET A 91 -9.18 4.66 -0.05
C MET A 91 -10.12 5.71 -0.63
N SER A 92 -10.04 5.92 -1.93
CA SER A 92 -10.93 6.80 -2.65
C SER A 92 -11.26 6.17 -4.00
N GLN A 93 -12.53 5.93 -4.25
CA GLN A 93 -13.01 5.40 -5.54
C GLN A 93 -12.32 4.10 -5.96
N GLY A 94 -12.12 3.21 -4.99
CA GLY A 94 -11.50 1.92 -5.28
C GLY A 94 -9.99 1.97 -5.47
N ARG A 95 -9.37 3.07 -5.07
CA ARG A 95 -7.94 3.29 -5.23
C ARG A 95 -7.32 3.72 -3.91
N VAL A 96 -6.15 3.21 -3.59
CA VAL A 96 -5.39 3.66 -2.44
C VAL A 96 -3.93 3.85 -2.85
N GLU A 97 -3.32 4.91 -2.33
CA GLU A 97 -1.91 5.23 -2.59
C GLU A 97 -1.13 5.06 -1.30
N LEU A 98 -0.20 4.13 -1.33
CA LEU A 98 0.62 3.80 -0.18
C LEU A 98 1.99 4.45 -0.35
N SER A 99 2.33 5.37 0.54
CA SER A 99 3.62 6.06 0.48
C SER A 99 4.72 5.18 1.05
N VAL A 100 5.81 5.04 0.30
CA VAL A 100 6.95 4.22 0.70
C VAL A 100 8.16 5.13 0.88
N ALA A 101 8.83 5.01 2.02
CA ALA A 101 10.02 5.80 2.29
C ALA A 101 11.14 5.45 1.31
N ARG A 102 12.04 6.41 1.08
CA ARG A 102 13.16 6.24 0.16
C ARG A 102 13.97 4.99 0.47
N LYS A 103 14.22 4.72 1.74
CA LYS A 103 15.02 3.56 2.15
C LYS A 103 14.37 2.23 1.78
N ASP A 104 13.05 2.23 1.58
CA ASP A 104 12.29 1.02 1.28
C ASP A 104 11.90 0.91 -0.19
N ARG A 105 12.36 1.85 -1.03
CA ARG A 105 11.96 1.89 -2.43
C ARG A 105 12.37 0.65 -3.21
N ASP A 106 13.58 0.16 -2.98
CA ASP A 106 14.04 -1.04 -3.69
C ASP A 106 13.20 -2.25 -3.33
N ALA A 107 12.80 -2.36 -2.05
CA ALA A 107 11.92 -3.44 -1.62
C ALA A 107 10.56 -3.33 -2.29
N ALA A 108 10.04 -2.10 -2.43
CA ALA A 108 8.78 -1.88 -3.11
C ALA A 108 8.85 -2.23 -4.59
N GLU A 109 9.95 -1.88 -5.25
CA GLU A 109 10.14 -2.23 -6.66
C GLU A 109 10.12 -3.74 -6.87
N ARG A 110 10.82 -4.48 -6.01
CA ARG A 110 10.83 -5.94 -6.10
C ARG A 110 9.46 -6.53 -5.79
N PHE A 111 8.78 -5.95 -4.80
CA PHE A 111 7.44 -6.40 -4.43
C PHE A 111 6.48 -6.33 -5.61
N VAL A 112 6.42 -5.17 -6.27
CA VAL A 112 5.52 -4.97 -7.40
C VAL A 112 5.93 -5.86 -8.59
N ALA A 113 7.24 -6.00 -8.84
CA ALA A 113 7.71 -6.84 -9.92
C ALA A 113 7.33 -8.31 -9.70
N ASP A 114 7.48 -8.80 -8.47
CA ASP A 114 7.12 -10.17 -8.14
C ASP A 114 5.63 -10.42 -8.29
N LEU A 115 4.80 -9.46 -7.92
CA LEU A 115 3.36 -9.58 -8.10
C LEU A 115 2.99 -9.67 -9.57
N HIS A 116 3.64 -8.87 -10.42
CA HIS A 116 3.36 -8.90 -11.85
C HIS A 116 3.72 -10.25 -12.46
N GLN A 117 4.76 -10.89 -11.96
CA GLN A 117 5.13 -12.22 -12.44
C GLN A 117 4.10 -13.26 -12.04
N GLU A 118 3.57 -13.15 -10.82
CA GLU A 118 2.56 -14.08 -10.33
C GLU A 118 1.22 -13.92 -11.03
N GLU A 119 0.91 -12.69 -11.45
CA GLU A 119 -0.34 -12.38 -12.12
C GLU A 119 -0.36 -12.83 -13.58
N LYS A 120 0.80 -13.01 -14.18
CA LYS A 120 0.86 -13.42 -15.57
C LYS A 120 0.41 -14.85 -15.70
N PRO A 121 -0.64 -15.12 -16.50
CA PRO A 121 -1.00 -16.50 -16.78
C PRO A 121 0.17 -17.16 -17.50
N ASP A 122 0.37 -18.42 -17.21
CA ASP A 122 1.36 -19.22 -17.91
C ASP A 122 0.93 -19.35 -19.36
N ASP A 123 1.58 -18.65 -20.20
CA ASP A 123 1.35 -18.79 -21.64
C ASP A 123 2.13 -20.00 -22.17
#